data_6797e82efed7257da28fc0c083451302
#
_entry.id   6797e82efed7257da28fc0c083451302
#
_cell.length_a   1.000
_cell.length_b   1.000
_cell.length_c   1.000
_cell.angle_alpha   90.00
_cell.angle_beta   90.00
_cell.angle_gamma   90.00
#
_symmetry.space_group_name_H-M   'P 1'
#
loop_
_entity.id
_entity.type
_entity.pdbx_description
1 polymer ?
#
loop_
_entity_poly.entity_id
_entity_poly.type
_entity_poly.pdbx_seq_one_letter_code
_entity_poly.pdbx_strand_id
1 'polypeptide(L)'
;MKRLHTLFLLLTIAIDIAAQPICQVKHFSVSDGLAQGNVMSILQDHKGNLWFSTWDGINRFNGYSFKTYKARLDNRIVLSHNRVDYMVEDKYGFLWLQTYDNHAYRFDPRTEALEYIYSMVSLVGSQIKM
;
A
#
# COMPACT_ATOMS: atom_id res chain seq x y z
N MET A 1 -28.89 -16.38 -48.54
CA MET A 1 -27.55 -15.88 -48.12
C MET A 1 -27.64 -14.55 -47.40
N LYS A 2 -28.33 -13.54 -47.88
CA LYS A 2 -28.43 -12.21 -47.19
C LYS A 2 -28.95 -12.30 -45.74
N ARG A 3 -29.96 -13.15 -45.48
CA ARG A 3 -30.53 -13.34 -44.13
C ARG A 3 -29.59 -14.04 -43.16
N LEU A 4 -28.69 -14.89 -43.66
CA LEU A 4 -27.69 -15.56 -42.84
C LEU A 4 -26.58 -14.59 -42.41
N HIS A 5 -26.14 -13.67 -43.30
CA HIS A 5 -25.17 -12.66 -43.00
C HIS A 5 -25.69 -11.63 -41.99
N THR A 6 -26.98 -11.22 -42.09
CA THR A 6 -27.61 -10.33 -41.11
C THR A 6 -27.72 -10.98 -39.74
N LEU A 7 -28.05 -12.27 -39.66
CA LEU A 7 -28.10 -13.00 -38.39
C LEU A 7 -26.74 -13.13 -37.75
N PHE A 8 -25.69 -13.38 -38.54
CA PHE A 8 -24.31 -13.47 -38.06
C PHE A 8 -23.78 -12.10 -37.56
N LEU A 9 -24.11 -11.01 -38.28
CA LEU A 9 -23.77 -9.66 -37.86
C LEU A 9 -24.46 -9.27 -36.54
N LEU A 10 -25.74 -9.61 -36.36
CA LEU A 10 -26.45 -9.35 -35.09
C LEU A 10 -25.89 -10.17 -33.94
N LEU A 11 -25.41 -11.38 -34.17
CA LEU A 11 -24.81 -12.25 -33.17
C LEU A 11 -23.43 -11.67 -32.68
N THR A 12 -22.61 -11.13 -33.59
CA THR A 12 -21.34 -10.51 -33.23
C THR A 12 -21.52 -9.25 -32.36
N ILE A 13 -22.50 -8.41 -32.70
CA ILE A 13 -22.84 -7.21 -31.92
C ILE A 13 -23.31 -7.57 -30.49
N ALA A 14 -24.10 -8.66 -30.37
CA ALA A 14 -24.59 -9.10 -29.06
C ALA A 14 -23.47 -9.61 -28.13
N ILE A 15 -22.38 -10.15 -28.68
CA ILE A 15 -21.24 -10.64 -27.89
C ILE A 15 -20.44 -9.46 -27.32
N ASP A 16 -20.26 -8.37 -28.07
CA ASP A 16 -19.51 -7.19 -27.64
C ASP A 16 -20.18 -6.46 -26.45
N ILE A 17 -21.51 -6.47 -26.37
CA ILE A 17 -22.27 -5.83 -25.28
C ILE A 17 -22.13 -6.58 -23.95
N ALA A 18 -21.89 -7.89 -23.98
CA ALA A 18 -21.76 -8.72 -22.78
C ALA A 18 -20.37 -8.64 -22.12
N ALA A 19 -19.39 -8.05 -22.79
CA ALA A 19 -17.99 -8.04 -22.38
C ALA A 19 -17.56 -6.79 -21.57
N GLN A 20 -18.49 -5.95 -21.12
CA GLN A 20 -18.11 -4.78 -20.32
C GLN A 20 -17.76 -5.20 -18.89
N PRO A 21 -16.52 -4.91 -18.40
CA PRO A 21 -16.17 -5.21 -17.03
C PRO A 21 -17.01 -4.35 -16.07
N ILE A 22 -17.73 -5.00 -15.17
CA ILE A 22 -18.43 -4.30 -14.08
C ILE A 22 -17.38 -3.83 -13.11
N CYS A 23 -17.02 -2.55 -13.16
CA CYS A 23 -16.13 -1.93 -12.20
C CYS A 23 -16.89 -1.71 -10.89
N GLN A 24 -16.55 -2.48 -9.85
CA GLN A 24 -17.06 -2.25 -8.50
C GLN A 24 -16.09 -1.33 -7.75
N VAL A 25 -16.58 -0.17 -7.34
CA VAL A 25 -15.82 0.76 -6.51
C VAL A 25 -16.09 0.43 -5.04
N LYS A 26 -15.03 0.12 -4.31
CA LYS A 26 -15.09 -0.11 -2.85
C LYS A 26 -14.41 1.06 -2.14
N HIS A 27 -15.15 1.72 -1.27
CA HIS A 27 -14.63 2.79 -0.42
C HIS A 27 -14.15 2.21 0.91
N PHE A 28 -13.00 2.67 1.39
CA PHE A 28 -12.48 2.36 2.71
C PHE A 28 -12.33 3.64 3.52
N SER A 29 -12.69 3.57 4.78
CA SER A 29 -12.65 4.68 5.73
C SER A 29 -12.09 4.22 7.08
N VAL A 30 -12.02 5.13 8.03
CA VAL A 30 -11.61 4.82 9.40
C VAL A 30 -12.60 3.84 10.06
N SER A 31 -13.88 3.88 9.70
CA SER A 31 -14.88 2.93 10.21
C SER A 31 -14.67 1.49 9.72
N ASP A 32 -13.94 1.31 8.61
CA ASP A 32 -13.57 0.00 8.08
C ASP A 32 -12.26 -0.54 8.66
N GLY A 33 -11.57 0.26 9.49
CA GLY A 33 -10.33 -0.12 10.18
C GLY A 33 -9.07 0.57 9.64
N LEU A 34 -9.20 1.52 8.70
CA LEU A 34 -8.08 2.35 8.29
C LEU A 34 -7.64 3.25 9.45
N ALA A 35 -6.34 3.37 9.73
CA ALA A 35 -5.84 4.13 10.87
C ALA A 35 -6.20 5.62 10.80
N GLN A 36 -6.16 6.18 9.59
CA GLN A 36 -6.45 7.59 9.34
C GLN A 36 -6.78 7.82 7.85
N GLY A 37 -7.65 8.79 7.55
CA GLY A 37 -8.16 9.04 6.19
C GLY A 37 -7.16 9.68 5.22
N ASN A 38 -6.07 10.31 5.72
CA ASN A 38 -5.03 10.86 4.86
C ASN A 38 -4.02 9.77 4.49
N VAL A 39 -4.22 9.16 3.32
CA VAL A 39 -3.32 8.14 2.77
C VAL A 39 -2.23 8.83 1.96
N MET A 40 -0.97 8.54 2.27
CA MET A 40 0.21 9.11 1.63
C MET A 40 0.77 8.21 0.53
N SER A 41 0.75 6.89 0.74
CA SER A 41 1.25 5.91 -0.21
C SER A 41 0.42 4.64 -0.15
N ILE A 42 0.28 3.98 -1.30
CA ILE A 42 -0.39 2.69 -1.44
C ILE A 42 0.56 1.74 -2.16
N LEU A 43 0.69 0.53 -1.63
CA LEU A 43 1.54 -0.53 -2.16
C LEU A 43 0.79 -1.86 -2.13
N GLN A 44 0.91 -2.66 -3.20
CA GLN A 44 0.52 -4.07 -3.16
C GLN A 44 1.79 -4.91 -3.01
N ASP A 45 1.85 -5.74 -1.95
CA ASP A 45 2.98 -6.63 -1.75
C ASP A 45 2.91 -7.87 -2.66
N HIS A 46 4.02 -8.62 -2.75
CA HIS A 46 4.11 -9.84 -3.57
C HIS A 46 3.14 -10.96 -3.12
N LYS A 47 2.53 -10.84 -1.95
CA LYS A 47 1.52 -11.77 -1.43
C LYS A 47 0.08 -11.31 -1.74
N GLY A 48 -0.07 -10.15 -2.38
CA GLY A 48 -1.35 -9.56 -2.75
C GLY A 48 -2.02 -8.73 -1.66
N ASN A 49 -1.39 -8.51 -0.49
CA ASN A 49 -1.93 -7.57 0.48
C ASN A 49 -1.74 -6.14 0.02
N LEU A 50 -2.71 -5.28 0.33
CA LEU A 50 -2.59 -3.84 0.13
C LEU A 50 -2.06 -3.19 1.41
N TRP A 51 -1.07 -2.33 1.24
CA TRP A 51 -0.50 -1.53 2.31
C TRP A 51 -0.81 -0.06 2.08
N PHE A 52 -1.21 0.62 3.14
CA PHE A 52 -1.56 2.04 3.13
C PHE A 52 -0.69 2.73 4.17
N SER A 53 0.14 3.68 3.76
CA SER A 53 0.78 4.59 4.70
C SER A 53 -0.14 5.78 4.96
N THR A 54 -0.23 6.20 6.21
CA THR A 54 -1.12 7.29 6.63
C THR A 54 -0.40 8.25 7.56
N TRP A 55 -1.09 9.30 7.98
CA TRP A 55 -0.59 10.19 9.02
C TRP A 55 -0.53 9.53 10.41
N ASP A 56 -1.17 8.37 10.60
CA ASP A 56 -1.23 7.67 11.88
C ASP A 56 -0.83 6.20 11.78
N GLY A 57 0.29 5.93 11.12
CA GLY A 57 0.85 4.60 10.94
C GLY A 57 0.65 4.01 9.56
N ILE A 58 0.95 2.72 9.45
CA ILE A 58 0.71 1.94 8.24
C ILE A 58 -0.37 0.90 8.49
N ASN A 59 -1.13 0.59 7.45
CA ASN A 59 -2.20 -0.40 7.48
C ASN A 59 -1.93 -1.48 6.44
N ARG A 60 -2.13 -2.74 6.83
CA ARG A 60 -2.20 -3.88 5.91
C ARG A 60 -3.64 -4.30 5.74
N PHE A 61 -4.09 -4.43 4.51
CA PHE A 61 -5.39 -4.98 4.13
C PHE A 61 -5.19 -6.30 3.39
N ASN A 62 -5.77 -7.39 3.89
CA ASN A 62 -5.63 -8.73 3.34
C ASN A 62 -6.81 -9.15 2.44
N GLY A 63 -7.65 -8.21 2.01
CA GLY A 63 -8.89 -8.45 1.27
C GLY A 63 -10.14 -8.46 2.16
N TYR A 64 -10.00 -8.65 3.48
CA TYR A 64 -11.11 -8.79 4.43
C TYR A 64 -11.04 -7.77 5.57
N SER A 65 -9.87 -7.56 6.14
CA SER A 65 -9.69 -6.74 7.35
C SER A 65 -8.41 -5.92 7.28
N PHE A 66 -8.42 -4.81 8.02
CA PHE A 66 -7.24 -3.98 8.25
C PHE A 66 -6.49 -4.42 9.50
N LYS A 67 -5.17 -4.42 9.42
CA LYS A 67 -4.26 -4.46 10.57
C LYS A 67 -3.40 -3.20 10.57
N THR A 68 -3.40 -2.48 11.69
CA THR A 68 -2.69 -1.21 11.84
C THR A 68 -1.39 -1.39 12.60
N TYR A 69 -0.34 -0.70 12.16
CA TYR A 69 0.97 -0.60 12.79
C TYR A 69 1.30 0.87 13.04
N LYS A 70 1.52 1.24 14.31
CA LYS A 70 1.79 2.61 14.76
C LYS A 70 3.14 2.72 15.46
N ALA A 71 3.58 3.95 15.73
CA ALA A 71 4.83 4.24 16.42
C ALA A 71 4.95 3.62 17.82
N ARG A 72 3.84 3.29 18.47
CA ARG A 72 3.82 2.60 19.77
C ARG A 72 3.20 1.22 19.59
N LEU A 73 4.04 0.21 19.49
CA LEU A 73 3.68 -1.19 19.58
C LEU A 73 4.54 -1.84 20.66
N ASP A 74 3.93 -2.07 21.81
CA ASP A 74 4.38 -2.99 22.89
C ASP A 74 5.90 -3.13 23.07
N ASN A 75 6.60 -2.07 23.50
CA ASN A 75 8.03 -2.06 23.87
C ASN A 75 9.03 -2.57 22.81
N ARG A 76 8.62 -2.68 21.53
CA ARG A 76 9.52 -3.00 20.42
C ARG A 76 9.96 -1.72 19.69
N ILE A 77 10.92 -1.85 18.78
CA ILE A 77 11.45 -0.73 18.00
C ILE A 77 10.29 0.05 17.37
N VAL A 78 10.24 1.34 17.66
CA VAL A 78 9.11 2.24 17.41
C VAL A 78 9.49 3.16 16.26
N LEU A 79 8.56 3.43 15.34
CA LEU A 79 8.71 4.52 14.38
C LEU A 79 8.95 5.84 15.14
N SER A 80 9.85 6.69 14.65
CA SER A 80 10.09 8.03 15.22
C SER A 80 8.84 8.91 15.14
N HIS A 81 8.02 8.68 14.11
CA HIS A 81 6.78 9.40 13.87
C HIS A 81 5.73 8.47 13.28
N ASN A 82 4.45 8.64 13.66
CA ASN A 82 3.35 7.84 13.08
C ASN A 82 3.14 8.10 11.60
N ARG A 83 3.38 9.33 11.13
CA ARG A 83 3.22 9.66 9.72
C ARG A 83 4.34 9.03 8.89
N VAL A 84 3.94 8.16 7.97
CA VAL A 84 4.81 7.53 6.98
C VAL A 84 4.48 8.10 5.61
N ASP A 85 5.43 8.78 4.99
CA ASP A 85 5.23 9.45 3.71
C ASP A 85 5.45 8.53 2.52
N TYR A 86 6.45 7.63 2.60
CA TYR A 86 6.77 6.71 1.51
C TYR A 86 6.93 5.28 2.00
N MET A 87 6.57 4.36 1.12
CA MET A 87 6.65 2.93 1.36
C MET A 87 6.96 2.20 0.07
N VAL A 88 7.92 1.26 0.11
CA VAL A 88 8.29 0.40 -1.02
C VAL A 88 8.64 -0.99 -0.53
N GLU A 89 8.32 -2.01 -1.33
CA GLU A 89 8.71 -3.39 -1.08
C GLU A 89 9.98 -3.72 -1.87
N ASP A 90 10.92 -4.41 -1.22
CA ASP A 90 12.11 -4.92 -1.89
C ASP A 90 11.90 -6.36 -2.43
N LYS A 91 12.87 -6.86 -3.19
CA LYS A 91 12.83 -8.20 -3.78
C LYS A 91 12.80 -9.36 -2.77
N TYR A 92 13.05 -9.08 -1.49
CA TYR A 92 13.03 -10.06 -0.40
C TYR A 92 11.72 -10.00 0.40
N GLY A 93 10.83 -9.06 0.08
CA GLY A 93 9.53 -8.87 0.75
C GLY A 93 9.60 -8.05 2.03
N PHE A 94 10.68 -7.29 2.25
CA PHE A 94 10.73 -6.27 3.30
C PHE A 94 10.09 -4.97 2.80
N LEU A 95 9.40 -4.29 3.69
CA LEU A 95 8.91 -2.94 3.42
C LEU A 95 9.90 -1.91 3.96
N TRP A 96 10.30 -1.02 3.08
CA TRP A 96 11.10 0.15 3.43
C TRP A 96 10.17 1.32 3.63
N LEU A 97 10.26 1.95 4.78
CA LEU A 97 9.38 3.02 5.23
C LEU A 97 10.19 4.30 5.41
N GLN A 98 9.65 5.42 4.97
CA GLN A 98 10.19 6.74 5.31
C GLN A 98 9.14 7.53 6.08
N THR A 99 9.49 7.95 7.29
CA THR A 99 8.66 8.80 8.13
C THR A 99 8.81 10.27 7.77
N TYR A 100 7.84 11.09 8.18
CA TYR A 100 7.80 12.54 7.92
C TYR A 100 9.08 13.28 8.38
N ASP A 101 9.69 12.82 9.46
CA ASP A 101 10.94 13.38 10.03
C ASP A 101 12.22 12.80 9.36
N ASN A 102 12.07 12.24 8.15
CA ASN A 102 13.15 11.70 7.32
C ASN A 102 13.96 10.56 7.95
N HIS A 103 13.34 9.74 8.78
CA HIS A 103 13.91 8.49 9.23
C HIS A 103 13.51 7.34 8.31
N ALA A 104 14.44 6.42 8.07
CA ALA A 104 14.21 5.24 7.25
C ALA A 104 14.21 3.97 8.11
N TYR A 105 13.26 3.11 7.84
CA TYR A 105 13.05 1.85 8.54
C TYR A 105 12.88 0.70 7.56
N ARG A 106 13.30 -0.49 7.98
CA ARG A 106 12.98 -1.75 7.32
C ARG A 106 11.98 -2.52 8.20
N PHE A 107 10.85 -2.85 7.63
CA PHE A 107 9.80 -3.62 8.29
C PHE A 107 9.69 -5.01 7.66
N ASP A 108 9.69 -6.07 8.47
CA ASP A 108 9.43 -7.44 8.02
C ASP A 108 7.94 -7.78 8.24
N PRO A 109 7.12 -7.90 7.19
CA PRO A 109 5.70 -8.22 7.32
C PRO A 109 5.40 -9.61 7.90
N ARG A 110 6.40 -10.52 7.93
CA ARG A 110 6.27 -11.91 8.41
C ARG A 110 6.41 -11.96 9.92
N THR A 111 7.42 -11.29 10.46
CA THR A 111 7.75 -11.27 11.90
C THR A 111 7.23 -10.03 12.59
N GLU A 112 6.77 -9.04 11.81
CA GLU A 112 6.35 -7.70 12.27
C GLU A 112 7.49 -6.94 12.99
N ALA A 113 8.74 -7.32 12.71
CA ALA A 113 9.91 -6.65 13.22
C ALA A 113 10.18 -5.37 12.43
N LEU A 114 10.48 -4.29 13.15
CA LEU A 114 10.88 -3.00 12.60
C LEU A 114 12.34 -2.75 12.98
N GLU A 115 13.14 -2.36 11.99
CA GLU A 115 14.53 -2.01 12.14
C GLU A 115 14.78 -0.57 11.70
N TYR A 116 15.40 0.22 12.55
CA TYR A 116 15.84 1.56 12.18
C TYR A 116 17.11 1.47 11.33
N ILE A 117 17.13 2.15 10.18
CA ILE A 117 18.26 2.10 9.25
C ILE A 117 19.10 3.37 9.36
N TYR A 118 18.51 4.54 9.13
CA TYR A 118 19.22 5.82 9.22
C TYR A 118 18.27 7.01 9.26
N SER A 119 18.83 8.19 9.63
CA SER A 119 18.17 9.48 9.45
C SER A 119 18.84 10.23 8.29
N MET A 120 18.06 10.80 7.40
CA MET A 120 18.58 11.65 6.30
C MET A 120 19.39 12.83 6.83
N VAL A 121 19.05 13.33 8.01
CA VAL A 121 19.79 14.42 8.66
C VAL A 121 21.23 14.01 9.01
N SER A 122 21.46 12.76 9.42
CA SER A 122 22.79 12.25 9.75
C SER A 122 23.70 12.11 8.53
N LEU A 123 23.15 11.84 7.35
CA LEU A 123 23.91 11.77 6.10
C LEU A 123 24.43 13.14 5.67
N VAL A 124 23.62 14.18 5.75
CA VAL A 124 24.02 15.56 5.41
C VAL A 124 25.08 16.06 6.38
N GLY A 125 24.95 15.77 7.67
CA GLY A 125 25.94 16.15 8.69
C GLY A 125 27.31 15.47 8.54
N SER A 126 27.34 14.25 7.99
CA SER A 126 28.60 13.53 7.73
C SER A 126 29.36 14.04 6.49
N GLN A 127 28.66 14.63 5.52
CA GLN A 127 29.25 15.23 4.32
C GLN A 127 29.82 16.63 4.55
N ILE A 128 29.44 17.32 5.64
CA ILE A 128 29.91 18.70 5.96
C ILE A 128 31.18 18.68 6.80
N LYS A 129 31.62 17.53 7.27
CA LYS A 129 32.86 17.37 8.08
C LYS A 129 34.10 16.96 7.27
N MET A 130 34.19 17.36 6.01
CA MET A 130 35.42 17.31 5.22
C MET A 130 36.09 18.68 5.19
#